data_80966d553fcaf35ae8d929f5f03c556a
#
_entry.id   80966d553fcaf35ae8d929f5f03c556a
#
_cell.length_a   1.000
_cell.length_b   1.000
_cell.length_c   1.000
_cell.angle_alpha   90.00
_cell.angle_beta   90.00
_cell.angle_gamma   90.00
#
_symmetry.space_group_name_H-M   'P 1'
#
loop_
_entity.id
_entity.type
_entity.pdbx_description
1 polymer ?
#
loop_
_entity_poly.entity_id
_entity_poly.type
_entity_poly.pdbx_seq_one_letter_code
_entity_poly.pdbx_strand_id
1 'polypeptide(L)'
;MRPGLSTHVFLQQRLHPGLLDALHRSGAKTIEIFAARHHFDYTDRAAVRDIAAWFCANEVAATLHQPIYTSDRSDAQWSRHVAPNLNLIDPEKSRRIDAMDEVKRALESAEQLPIQSIALHLGHKDDSWNVRALENSLTAIEHLKAFAHPLGVRILLENLQNEITTPEHLLEIVRVGHFDNVGICLDIGHAHLSAPENNIGIDHAFELLKPRIAELHLHDNHGAKDDHLWPGAGSIDWTNIARHIATLPAKIPGIVEISYELNETADSAAAKATATFDQQLRLTEQLGA
;
A
#
# COMPACT_ATOMS: atom_id res chain seq x y z
N MET A 1 6.99 -12.12 9.70
CA MET A 1 6.36 -10.89 9.17
C MET A 1 6.12 -9.92 10.30
N ARG A 2 6.31 -8.62 10.09
CA ARG A 2 6.00 -7.56 11.07
C ARG A 2 4.55 -7.09 10.89
N PRO A 3 3.68 -7.19 11.92
CA PRO A 3 2.28 -6.83 11.78
C PRO A 3 2.12 -5.32 11.53
N GLY A 4 1.30 -4.97 10.57
CA GLY A 4 1.02 -3.58 10.20
C GLY A 4 -0.46 -3.36 9.85
N LEU A 5 -0.87 -2.11 9.90
CA LEU A 5 -2.24 -1.69 9.60
C LEU A 5 -2.24 -0.36 8.85
N SER A 6 -3.00 -0.29 7.77
CA SER A 6 -3.17 0.94 7.00
C SER A 6 -4.21 1.86 7.63
N THR A 7 -3.95 3.15 7.60
CA THR A 7 -4.93 4.17 7.97
C THR A 7 -6.10 4.25 7.00
N HIS A 8 -6.07 3.49 5.90
CA HIS A 8 -7.16 3.35 4.93
C HIS A 8 -8.48 2.98 5.61
N VAL A 9 -8.45 2.18 6.68
CA VAL A 9 -9.64 1.83 7.47
C VAL A 9 -10.39 3.05 8.04
N PHE A 10 -9.70 4.20 8.18
CA PHE A 10 -10.27 5.46 8.66
C PHE A 10 -10.29 6.57 7.62
N LEU A 11 -10.26 6.23 6.35
CA LEU A 11 -10.08 7.18 5.26
C LEU A 11 -11.12 8.31 5.22
N GLN A 12 -12.29 8.14 5.84
CA GLN A 12 -13.31 9.19 5.97
C GLN A 12 -13.05 10.20 7.08
N GLN A 13 -12.12 9.91 7.97
CA GLN A 13 -11.81 10.75 9.11
C GLN A 13 -10.48 11.46 8.89
N ARG A 14 -10.35 12.67 9.40
CA ARG A 14 -9.06 13.35 9.45
C ARG A 14 -8.12 12.56 10.38
N LEU A 15 -6.93 12.20 9.89
CA LEU A 15 -5.94 11.49 10.70
C LEU A 15 -5.48 12.37 11.87
N HIS A 16 -5.45 11.81 13.05
CA HIS A 16 -5.00 12.46 14.25
C HIS A 16 -4.40 11.43 15.24
N PRO A 17 -3.60 11.84 16.25
CA PRO A 17 -2.95 10.94 17.20
C PRO A 17 -3.86 9.89 17.83
N GLY A 18 -5.11 10.22 18.15
CA GLY A 18 -6.04 9.28 18.75
C GLY A 18 -6.42 8.09 17.84
N LEU A 19 -6.45 8.27 16.51
CA LEU A 19 -6.60 7.16 15.58
C LEU A 19 -5.35 6.29 15.53
N LEU A 20 -4.17 6.91 15.53
CA LEU A 20 -2.90 6.18 15.60
C LEU A 20 -2.76 5.37 16.90
N ASP A 21 -3.24 5.90 18.03
CA ASP A 21 -3.31 5.15 19.29
C ASP A 21 -4.17 3.89 19.17
N ALA A 22 -5.30 3.96 18.47
CA ALA A 22 -6.15 2.81 18.24
C ALA A 22 -5.43 1.75 17.36
N LEU A 23 -4.77 2.17 16.27
CA LEU A 23 -3.99 1.27 15.43
C LEU A 23 -2.83 0.63 16.21
N HIS A 24 -2.13 1.41 17.05
CA HIS A 24 -1.04 0.90 17.87
C HIS A 24 -1.53 -0.11 18.94
N ARG A 25 -2.67 0.14 19.58
CA ARG A 25 -3.29 -0.81 20.54
C ARG A 25 -3.65 -2.14 19.94
N SER A 26 -3.86 -2.22 18.62
CA SER A 26 -4.09 -3.51 17.93
C SER A 26 -2.88 -4.43 17.91
N GLY A 27 -1.70 -3.92 18.29
CA GLY A 27 -0.43 -4.65 18.20
C GLY A 27 0.35 -4.36 16.92
N ALA A 28 -0.12 -3.44 16.06
CA ALA A 28 0.59 -3.03 14.86
C ALA A 28 1.98 -2.45 15.22
N LYS A 29 3.00 -2.92 14.51
CA LYS A 29 4.39 -2.48 14.59
C LYS A 29 4.81 -1.62 13.41
N THR A 30 3.96 -1.55 12.40
CA THR A 30 4.06 -0.66 11.27
C THR A 30 2.69 -0.04 11.03
N ILE A 31 2.64 1.26 10.79
CA ILE A 31 1.44 1.95 10.35
C ILE A 31 1.71 2.52 8.97
N GLU A 32 0.90 2.13 8.02
CA GLU A 32 0.87 2.76 6.72
C GLU A 32 -0.06 3.97 6.76
N ILE A 33 0.47 5.12 6.37
CA ILE A 33 -0.30 6.36 6.23
C ILE A 33 -0.82 6.43 4.79
N PHE A 34 -2.14 6.40 4.62
CA PHE A 34 -2.75 6.61 3.31
C PHE A 34 -2.77 8.11 2.98
N ALA A 35 -2.00 8.50 1.94
CA ALA A 35 -1.84 9.89 1.55
C ALA A 35 -3.06 10.40 0.77
N ALA A 36 -4.04 10.91 1.50
CA ALA A 36 -5.20 11.58 0.92
C ALA A 36 -5.48 12.85 1.72
N ARG A 37 -5.49 14.02 1.08
CA ARG A 37 -5.52 15.32 1.78
C ARG A 37 -6.70 15.50 2.72
N HIS A 38 -7.86 14.91 2.39
CA HIS A 38 -9.02 14.92 3.29
C HIS A 38 -8.82 14.06 4.55
N HIS A 39 -7.95 13.04 4.49
CA HIS A 39 -7.57 12.16 5.58
C HIS A 39 -6.27 12.61 6.24
N PHE A 40 -5.15 12.51 5.54
CA PHE A 40 -3.85 13.01 5.95
C PHE A 40 -3.43 14.14 4.98
N ASP A 41 -3.59 15.38 5.43
CA ASP A 41 -3.17 16.54 4.66
C ASP A 41 -1.66 16.76 4.85
N TYR A 42 -0.88 16.14 3.99
CA TYR A 42 0.59 16.24 3.98
C TYR A 42 1.08 17.66 3.60
N THR A 43 0.19 18.57 3.18
CA THR A 43 0.52 19.97 2.93
C THR A 43 0.28 20.87 4.15
N ASP A 44 -0.49 20.37 5.13
CA ASP A 44 -0.70 21.06 6.41
C ASP A 44 0.44 20.75 7.37
N ARG A 45 1.35 21.70 7.53
CA ARG A 45 2.52 21.57 8.41
C ARG A 45 2.17 21.31 9.88
N ALA A 46 1.00 21.74 10.34
CA ALA A 46 0.58 21.50 11.72
C ALA A 46 0.12 20.04 11.88
N ALA A 47 -0.70 19.54 10.95
CA ALA A 47 -1.12 18.15 10.93
C ALA A 47 0.09 17.21 10.83
N VAL A 48 1.04 17.48 9.93
CA VAL A 48 2.27 16.68 9.80
C VAL A 48 3.07 16.66 11.10
N ARG A 49 3.24 17.80 11.78
CA ARG A 49 3.96 17.85 13.07
C ARG A 49 3.28 17.04 14.17
N ASP A 50 1.95 17.10 14.26
CA ASP A 50 1.21 16.38 15.31
C ASP A 50 1.35 14.86 15.11
N ILE A 51 1.26 14.39 13.85
CA ILE A 51 1.50 13.00 13.50
C ILE A 51 2.96 12.60 13.74
N ALA A 52 3.92 13.45 13.36
CA ALA A 52 5.35 13.21 13.59
C ALA A 52 5.68 13.11 15.09
N ALA A 53 5.12 13.99 15.92
CA ALA A 53 5.28 13.94 17.37
C ALA A 53 4.77 12.60 17.94
N TRP A 54 3.66 12.09 17.43
CA TRP A 54 3.15 10.79 17.83
C TRP A 54 4.12 9.65 17.48
N PHE A 55 4.65 9.60 16.24
CA PHE A 55 5.62 8.59 15.84
C PHE A 55 6.93 8.69 16.63
N CYS A 56 7.39 9.89 16.98
CA CYS A 56 8.55 10.09 17.84
C CYS A 56 8.36 9.56 19.27
N ALA A 57 7.12 9.57 19.77
CA ALA A 57 6.78 9.09 21.11
C ALA A 57 6.50 7.58 21.16
N ASN A 58 6.34 6.93 20.01
CA ASN A 58 5.94 5.52 19.91
C ASN A 58 6.94 4.75 19.02
N GLU A 59 7.33 3.57 19.46
CA GLU A 59 8.23 2.69 18.69
C GLU A 59 7.48 1.95 17.56
N VAL A 60 6.95 2.70 16.60
CA VAL A 60 6.18 2.19 15.46
C VAL A 60 6.84 2.69 14.16
N ALA A 61 7.00 1.80 13.18
CA ALA A 61 7.49 2.19 11.87
C ALA A 61 6.37 2.81 11.04
N ALA A 62 6.71 3.72 10.13
CA ALA A 62 5.79 4.30 9.19
C ALA A 62 6.11 3.87 7.76
N THR A 63 5.09 3.56 6.97
CA THR A 63 5.11 3.49 5.53
C THR A 63 4.07 4.44 4.95
N LEU A 64 4.13 4.72 3.66
CA LEU A 64 3.23 5.65 3.01
C LEU A 64 2.57 4.94 1.81
N HIS A 65 1.27 5.04 1.71
CA HIS A 65 0.56 4.77 0.46
C HIS A 65 0.47 6.07 -0.35
N GLN A 66 0.74 6.03 -1.65
CA GLN A 66 0.68 7.22 -2.50
C GLN A 66 -0.70 7.90 -2.47
N PRO A 67 -0.81 9.20 -2.78
CA PRO A 67 -2.10 9.83 -3.05
C PRO A 67 -2.75 9.20 -4.30
N ILE A 68 -4.07 9.09 -4.27
CA ILE A 68 -4.87 8.56 -5.40
C ILE A 68 -5.61 9.65 -6.17
N TYR A 69 -5.55 10.91 -5.67
CA TYR A 69 -6.13 12.09 -6.33
C TYR A 69 -5.07 13.17 -6.52
N THR A 70 -5.14 13.87 -7.65
CA THR A 70 -4.36 15.08 -7.88
C THR A 70 -4.96 16.28 -7.13
N SER A 71 -4.19 17.37 -7.00
CA SER A 71 -4.52 18.53 -6.16
C SER A 71 -5.84 19.23 -6.51
N ASP A 72 -6.28 19.15 -7.76
CA ASP A 72 -7.53 19.75 -8.25
C ASP A 72 -8.79 19.06 -7.70
N ARG A 73 -8.65 17.81 -7.19
CA ARG A 73 -9.76 17.03 -6.59
C ARG A 73 -9.59 16.74 -5.10
N SER A 74 -8.49 17.17 -4.51
CA SER A 74 -8.11 16.74 -3.15
C SER A 74 -9.04 17.22 -2.04
N ASP A 75 -9.76 18.33 -2.24
CA ASP A 75 -10.56 18.98 -1.19
C ASP A 75 -12.07 18.79 -1.35
N ALA A 76 -12.51 18.34 -2.53
CA ALA A 76 -13.92 18.28 -2.85
C ALA A 76 -14.41 16.82 -2.77
N GLN A 77 -15.08 16.47 -1.69
CA GLN A 77 -16.00 15.34 -1.65
C GLN A 77 -15.36 13.98 -1.99
N TRP A 78 -14.35 13.59 -1.24
CA TRP A 78 -13.92 12.21 -1.30
C TRP A 78 -15.10 11.27 -1.02
N SER A 79 -15.27 10.29 -1.87
CA SER A 79 -16.26 9.22 -1.74
C SER A 79 -15.65 7.96 -2.32
N ARG A 80 -15.87 6.82 -1.70
CA ARG A 80 -15.49 5.49 -2.25
C ARG A 80 -16.08 5.22 -3.65
N HIS A 81 -16.96 6.07 -4.13
CA HIS A 81 -17.55 5.99 -5.46
C HIS A 81 -16.86 6.89 -6.49
N VAL A 82 -15.91 7.70 -6.06
CA VAL A 82 -15.12 8.56 -6.97
C VAL A 82 -13.89 7.78 -7.41
N ALA A 83 -13.76 7.55 -8.70
CA ALA A 83 -12.58 6.89 -9.26
C ALA A 83 -11.31 7.73 -9.02
N PRO A 84 -10.17 7.10 -8.66
CA PRO A 84 -8.88 7.76 -8.62
C PRO A 84 -8.57 8.47 -9.93
N ASN A 85 -7.92 9.63 -9.85
CA ASN A 85 -7.50 10.39 -11.04
C ASN A 85 -5.99 10.61 -11.12
N LEU A 86 -5.22 10.20 -10.10
CA LEU A 86 -3.78 10.24 -10.13
C LEU A 86 -3.24 9.05 -10.92
N ASN A 87 -2.62 9.31 -12.07
CA ASN A 87 -2.04 8.28 -12.92
C ASN A 87 -0.61 8.67 -13.30
N LEU A 88 0.36 7.94 -12.76
CA LEU A 88 1.80 8.18 -13.00
C LEU A 88 2.22 7.88 -14.44
N ILE A 89 1.41 7.15 -15.21
CA ILE A 89 1.68 6.79 -16.59
C ILE A 89 0.65 7.34 -17.59
N ASP A 90 -0.19 8.31 -17.17
CA ASP A 90 -1.21 8.92 -18.03
C ASP A 90 -0.65 9.24 -19.44
N PRO A 91 -1.37 8.96 -20.52
CA PRO A 91 -0.94 9.29 -21.87
C PRO A 91 -0.61 10.78 -22.08
N GLU A 92 -1.28 11.67 -21.33
CA GLU A 92 -1.03 13.11 -21.37
C GLU A 92 0.11 13.49 -20.42
N LYS A 93 1.14 14.15 -20.98
CA LYS A 93 2.35 14.51 -20.22
C LYS A 93 2.07 15.44 -19.04
N SER A 94 1.18 16.43 -19.21
CA SER A 94 0.82 17.36 -18.13
C SER A 94 0.24 16.63 -16.94
N ARG A 95 -0.67 15.67 -17.16
CA ARG A 95 -1.28 14.87 -16.10
C ARG A 95 -0.26 13.97 -15.38
N ARG A 96 0.71 13.40 -16.11
CA ARG A 96 1.81 12.66 -15.47
C ARG A 96 2.66 13.56 -14.56
N ILE A 97 2.94 14.79 -15.01
CA ILE A 97 3.70 15.76 -14.20
C ILE A 97 2.90 16.09 -12.93
N ASP A 98 1.62 16.43 -13.07
CA ASP A 98 0.74 16.74 -11.93
C ASP A 98 0.68 15.57 -10.94
N ALA A 99 0.58 14.34 -11.45
CA ALA A 99 0.59 13.13 -10.63
C ALA A 99 1.91 12.94 -9.87
N MET A 100 3.06 13.06 -10.56
CA MET A 100 4.37 12.96 -9.92
C MET A 100 4.58 14.07 -8.89
N ASP A 101 4.12 15.29 -9.17
CA ASP A 101 4.28 16.41 -8.24
C ASP A 101 3.40 16.23 -7.00
N GLU A 102 2.22 15.61 -7.13
CA GLU A 102 1.38 15.30 -5.97
C GLU A 102 2.03 14.21 -5.09
N VAL A 103 2.61 13.18 -5.70
CA VAL A 103 3.37 12.15 -4.95
C VAL A 103 4.58 12.76 -4.24
N LYS A 104 5.32 13.68 -4.89
CA LYS A 104 6.44 14.39 -4.26
C LYS A 104 6.00 15.23 -3.06
N ARG A 105 4.86 15.93 -3.16
CA ARG A 105 4.29 16.66 -2.00
C ARG A 105 3.97 15.74 -0.83
N ALA A 106 3.45 14.53 -1.10
CA ALA A 106 3.25 13.55 -0.04
C ALA A 106 4.58 13.06 0.56
N LEU A 107 5.58 12.82 -0.29
CA LEU A 107 6.94 12.43 0.13
C LEU A 107 7.64 13.49 1.00
N GLU A 108 7.36 14.79 0.81
CA GLU A 108 7.92 15.86 1.66
C GLU A 108 7.58 15.67 3.14
N SER A 109 6.48 14.98 3.46
CA SER A 109 6.15 14.64 4.86
C SER A 109 7.22 13.77 5.53
N ALA A 110 8.02 13.02 4.77
CA ALA A 110 9.13 12.22 5.28
C ALA A 110 10.30 13.06 5.86
N GLU A 111 10.33 14.37 5.64
CA GLU A 111 11.25 15.26 6.35
C GLU A 111 10.99 15.29 7.87
N GLN A 112 9.77 14.96 8.29
CA GLN A 112 9.35 14.98 9.70
C GLN A 112 8.86 13.60 10.18
N LEU A 113 8.33 12.76 9.31
CA LEU A 113 7.80 11.44 9.63
C LEU A 113 8.85 10.35 9.34
N PRO A 114 8.94 9.28 10.15
CA PRO A 114 9.92 8.20 9.95
C PRO A 114 9.48 7.22 8.85
N ILE A 115 9.07 7.73 7.70
CA ILE A 115 8.58 6.94 6.56
C ILE A 115 9.73 6.14 5.96
N GLN A 116 9.58 4.82 5.90
CA GLN A 116 10.60 3.89 5.40
C GLN A 116 10.42 3.57 3.91
N SER A 117 9.18 3.52 3.45
CA SER A 117 8.82 3.17 2.08
C SER A 117 7.53 3.87 1.64
N ILE A 118 7.33 3.94 0.33
CA ILE A 118 6.08 4.36 -0.29
C ILE A 118 5.64 3.32 -1.31
N ALA A 119 4.38 2.85 -1.22
CA ALA A 119 3.73 2.04 -2.24
C ALA A 119 3.22 2.93 -3.37
N LEU A 120 3.57 2.59 -4.61
CA LEU A 120 3.22 3.34 -5.83
C LEU A 120 2.36 2.49 -6.75
N HIS A 121 1.29 3.09 -7.23
CA HIS A 121 0.42 2.58 -8.31
C HIS A 121 0.91 3.06 -9.66
N LEU A 122 1.03 2.16 -10.63
CA LEU A 122 1.29 2.47 -12.03
C LEU A 122 0.04 2.15 -12.86
N GLY A 123 -0.55 3.20 -13.43
CA GLY A 123 -1.75 3.06 -14.26
C GLY A 123 -3.07 2.90 -13.48
N HIS A 124 -4.14 2.93 -14.23
CA HIS A 124 -5.48 2.62 -13.79
C HIS A 124 -5.93 1.27 -14.32
N LYS A 125 -7.10 0.78 -13.89
CA LYS A 125 -7.64 -0.54 -14.23
C LYS A 125 -7.70 -0.83 -15.74
N ASP A 126 -7.99 0.17 -16.55
CA ASP A 126 -8.18 0.02 -18.00
C ASP A 126 -6.91 0.33 -18.81
N ASP A 127 -5.78 0.63 -18.15
CA ASP A 127 -4.53 0.90 -18.84
C ASP A 127 -3.90 -0.41 -19.35
N SER A 128 -3.53 -0.41 -20.63
CA SER A 128 -2.95 -1.58 -21.31
C SER A 128 -1.44 -1.49 -21.41
N TRP A 129 -0.78 -2.65 -21.31
CA TRP A 129 0.66 -2.77 -21.49
C TRP A 129 1.09 -2.49 -22.93
N ASN A 130 2.05 -1.60 -23.09
CA ASN A 130 2.70 -1.28 -24.36
C ASN A 130 4.02 -0.53 -24.10
N VAL A 131 4.79 -0.30 -25.17
CA VAL A 131 6.11 0.38 -25.08
C VAL A 131 6.00 1.75 -24.39
N ARG A 132 4.96 2.52 -24.68
CA ARG A 132 4.75 3.84 -24.08
C ARG A 132 4.43 3.76 -22.59
N ALA A 133 3.66 2.77 -22.19
CA ALA A 133 3.38 2.51 -20.77
C ALA A 133 4.67 2.16 -20.02
N LEU A 134 5.54 1.32 -20.61
CA LEU A 134 6.85 1.03 -20.06
C LEU A 134 7.71 2.30 -19.94
N GLU A 135 7.85 3.09 -21.00
CA GLU A 135 8.64 4.34 -21.00
C GLU A 135 8.13 5.35 -19.95
N ASN A 136 6.80 5.50 -19.83
CA ASN A 136 6.19 6.37 -18.83
C ASN A 136 6.45 5.86 -17.40
N SER A 137 6.36 4.54 -17.18
CA SER A 137 6.66 3.89 -15.89
C SER A 137 8.12 4.14 -15.49
N LEU A 138 9.06 3.90 -16.42
CA LEU A 138 10.49 4.15 -16.17
C LEU A 138 10.74 5.61 -15.79
N THR A 139 10.15 6.55 -16.53
CA THR A 139 10.30 7.98 -16.28
C THR A 139 9.74 8.38 -14.90
N ALA A 140 8.54 7.91 -14.56
CA ALA A 140 7.91 8.24 -13.28
C ALA A 140 8.73 7.69 -12.10
N ILE A 141 9.15 6.42 -12.18
CA ILE A 141 9.94 5.78 -11.13
C ILE A 141 11.30 6.47 -10.96
N GLU A 142 11.98 6.80 -12.04
CA GLU A 142 13.29 7.48 -11.98
C GLU A 142 13.17 8.83 -11.27
N HIS A 143 12.18 9.65 -11.65
CA HIS A 143 11.94 10.95 -11.02
C HIS A 143 11.56 10.83 -9.54
N LEU A 144 10.64 9.92 -9.20
CA LEU A 144 10.21 9.74 -7.82
C LEU A 144 11.32 9.11 -6.95
N LYS A 145 12.08 8.15 -7.50
CA LYS A 145 13.25 7.58 -6.81
C LYS A 145 14.32 8.62 -6.50
N ALA A 146 14.63 9.50 -7.47
CA ALA A 146 15.59 10.57 -7.27
C ALA A 146 15.13 11.55 -6.17
N PHE A 147 13.83 11.81 -6.08
CA PHE A 147 13.25 12.67 -5.04
C PHE A 147 13.20 11.99 -3.67
N ALA A 148 12.81 10.71 -3.61
CA ALA A 148 12.66 9.96 -2.37
C ALA A 148 14.01 9.58 -1.71
N HIS A 149 15.07 9.40 -2.51
CA HIS A 149 16.38 8.95 -2.06
C HIS A 149 16.99 9.83 -0.95
N PRO A 150 17.09 11.17 -1.08
CA PRO A 150 17.61 12.03 -0.02
C PRO A 150 16.74 12.06 1.24
N LEU A 151 15.46 11.69 1.14
CA LEU A 151 14.54 11.55 2.27
C LEU A 151 14.67 10.20 2.98
N GLY A 152 15.48 9.27 2.44
CA GLY A 152 15.64 7.92 2.97
C GLY A 152 14.46 7.00 2.70
N VAL A 153 13.52 7.39 1.82
CA VAL A 153 12.30 6.62 1.51
C VAL A 153 12.55 5.68 0.33
N ARG A 154 12.22 4.40 0.51
CA ARG A 154 12.29 3.39 -0.54
C ARG A 154 11.01 3.37 -1.37
N ILE A 155 11.15 3.34 -2.70
CA ILE A 155 10.03 3.14 -3.61
C ILE A 155 9.66 1.65 -3.68
N LEU A 156 8.38 1.35 -3.56
CA LEU A 156 7.78 0.03 -3.78
C LEU A 156 6.76 0.14 -4.90
N LEU A 157 6.75 -0.81 -5.82
CA LEU A 157 5.74 -0.90 -6.87
C LEU A 157 4.69 -1.93 -6.43
N GLU A 158 3.43 -1.58 -6.57
CA GLU A 158 2.32 -2.44 -6.18
C GLU A 158 1.69 -3.12 -7.40
N ASN A 159 1.33 -4.39 -7.26
CA ASN A 159 0.52 -5.10 -8.25
C ASN A 159 -0.94 -4.72 -8.11
N LEU A 160 -1.54 -4.25 -9.18
CA LEU A 160 -2.94 -3.83 -9.28
C LEU A 160 -3.72 -4.74 -10.24
N GLN A 161 -5.03 -4.49 -10.35
CA GLN A 161 -5.89 -5.10 -11.37
C GLN A 161 -5.75 -4.38 -12.73
N ASN A 162 -4.54 -4.34 -13.30
CA ASN A 162 -4.29 -3.79 -14.64
C ASN A 162 -3.19 -4.59 -15.35
N GLU A 163 -3.02 -4.35 -16.64
CA GLU A 163 -1.96 -5.01 -17.42
C GLU A 163 -0.55 -4.46 -17.12
N ILE A 164 -0.44 -3.27 -16.51
CA ILE A 164 0.84 -2.60 -16.26
C ILE A 164 1.62 -3.25 -15.14
N THR A 165 0.91 -3.70 -14.11
CA THR A 165 1.50 -4.14 -12.85
C THR A 165 1.32 -5.65 -12.61
N THR A 166 1.19 -6.44 -13.68
CA THR A 166 1.33 -7.89 -13.55
C THR A 166 2.71 -8.23 -12.98
N PRO A 167 2.88 -9.37 -12.32
CA PRO A 167 4.18 -9.79 -11.78
C PRO A 167 5.31 -9.72 -12.82
N GLU A 168 5.05 -10.14 -14.05
CA GLU A 168 6.01 -10.12 -15.15
C GLU A 168 6.40 -8.70 -15.54
N HIS A 169 5.41 -7.81 -15.70
CA HIS A 169 5.66 -6.43 -16.12
C HIS A 169 6.34 -5.61 -15.02
N LEU A 170 6.02 -5.86 -13.74
CA LEU A 170 6.76 -5.26 -12.63
C LEU A 170 8.24 -5.67 -12.66
N LEU A 171 8.54 -6.95 -12.90
CA LEU A 171 9.92 -7.40 -13.06
C LEU A 171 10.60 -6.81 -14.31
N GLU A 172 9.86 -6.68 -15.41
CA GLU A 172 10.38 -6.06 -16.63
C GLU A 172 10.71 -4.59 -16.41
N ILE A 173 9.82 -3.81 -15.78
CA ILE A 173 10.06 -2.41 -15.42
C ILE A 173 11.33 -2.28 -14.57
N VAL A 174 11.45 -3.07 -13.52
CA VAL A 174 12.60 -3.03 -12.61
C VAL A 174 13.89 -3.41 -13.33
N ARG A 175 13.84 -4.44 -14.18
CA ARG A 175 15.01 -4.91 -14.97
C ARG A 175 15.44 -3.90 -16.00
N VAL A 176 14.52 -3.36 -16.80
CA VAL A 176 14.83 -2.40 -17.89
C VAL A 176 15.31 -1.07 -17.32
N GLY A 177 14.72 -0.62 -16.20
CA GLY A 177 15.11 0.61 -15.52
C GLY A 177 16.38 0.48 -14.66
N HIS A 178 16.96 -0.72 -14.51
CA HIS A 178 18.06 -0.98 -13.58
C HIS A 178 17.78 -0.47 -12.17
N PHE A 179 16.54 -0.71 -11.68
CA PHE A 179 16.05 -0.20 -10.41
C PHE A 179 16.34 -1.17 -9.24
N ASP A 180 17.63 -1.37 -8.92
CA ASP A 180 18.06 -2.35 -7.92
C ASP A 180 17.47 -2.10 -6.53
N ASN A 181 17.25 -0.83 -6.14
CA ASN A 181 16.73 -0.43 -4.84
C ASN A 181 15.21 -0.30 -4.80
N VAL A 182 14.50 -0.45 -5.92
CA VAL A 182 13.05 -0.47 -5.97
C VAL A 182 12.57 -1.85 -5.51
N GLY A 183 11.63 -1.85 -4.56
CA GLY A 183 11.01 -3.08 -4.05
C GLY A 183 9.63 -3.29 -4.64
N ILE A 184 8.99 -4.35 -4.16
CA ILE A 184 7.60 -4.68 -4.48
C ILE A 184 6.79 -4.61 -3.19
N CYS A 185 5.66 -3.92 -3.24
CA CYS A 185 4.54 -4.13 -2.36
C CYS A 185 3.64 -5.18 -3.02
N LEU A 186 3.62 -6.40 -2.50
CA LEU A 186 2.75 -7.44 -3.04
C LEU A 186 1.40 -7.36 -2.36
N ASP A 187 0.39 -6.92 -3.11
CA ASP A 187 -1.00 -6.94 -2.68
C ASP A 187 -1.62 -8.31 -2.96
N ILE A 188 -2.04 -8.97 -1.88
CA ILE A 188 -2.59 -10.33 -1.90
C ILE A 188 -4.00 -10.36 -2.49
N GLY A 189 -4.81 -9.34 -2.19
CA GLY A 189 -6.17 -9.24 -2.72
C GLY A 189 -6.17 -9.01 -4.22
N HIS A 190 -5.32 -8.12 -4.72
CA HIS A 190 -5.14 -7.89 -6.16
C HIS A 190 -4.59 -9.13 -6.87
N ALA A 191 -3.63 -9.83 -6.26
CA ALA A 191 -3.12 -11.08 -6.81
C ALA A 191 -4.21 -12.16 -6.88
N HIS A 192 -5.10 -12.24 -5.89
CA HIS A 192 -6.25 -13.15 -5.91
C HIS A 192 -7.21 -12.83 -7.06
N LEU A 193 -7.48 -11.56 -7.31
CA LEU A 193 -8.38 -11.13 -8.39
C LEU A 193 -7.85 -11.43 -9.79
N SER A 194 -6.54 -11.57 -9.96
CA SER A 194 -5.94 -11.91 -11.26
C SER A 194 -6.25 -13.34 -11.70
N ALA A 195 -6.32 -14.29 -10.75
CA ALA A 195 -6.72 -15.69 -10.96
C ALA A 195 -7.21 -16.28 -9.62
N PRO A 196 -8.51 -16.14 -9.29
CA PRO A 196 -9.03 -16.47 -7.96
C PRO A 196 -9.11 -17.97 -7.68
N GLU A 197 -9.10 -18.80 -8.73
CA GLU A 197 -9.23 -20.24 -8.61
C GLU A 197 -8.02 -20.86 -7.87
N ASN A 198 -8.26 -21.48 -6.73
CA ASN A 198 -7.25 -22.15 -5.93
C ASN A 198 -6.00 -21.32 -5.59
N ASN A 199 -6.13 -19.99 -5.45
CA ASN A 199 -5.05 -19.03 -5.23
C ASN A 199 -3.95 -19.01 -6.31
N ILE A 200 -4.24 -19.43 -7.53
CA ILE A 200 -3.24 -19.51 -8.61
C ILE A 200 -2.55 -18.16 -8.84
N GLY A 201 -3.31 -17.05 -8.85
CA GLY A 201 -2.74 -15.71 -9.02
C GLY A 201 -1.77 -15.32 -7.90
N ILE A 202 -2.08 -15.70 -6.67
CA ILE A 202 -1.24 -15.43 -5.50
C ILE A 202 0.05 -16.26 -5.56
N ASP A 203 -0.06 -17.57 -5.82
CA ASP A 203 1.10 -18.46 -5.91
C ASP A 203 2.06 -18.00 -7.01
N HIS A 204 1.52 -17.62 -8.17
CA HIS A 204 2.30 -17.08 -9.28
C HIS A 204 3.01 -15.76 -8.93
N ALA A 205 2.30 -14.84 -8.27
CA ALA A 205 2.88 -13.57 -7.84
C ALA A 205 4.03 -13.80 -6.83
N PHE A 206 3.85 -14.69 -5.85
CA PHE A 206 4.92 -15.05 -4.92
C PHE A 206 6.11 -15.71 -5.62
N GLU A 207 5.88 -16.63 -6.55
CA GLU A 207 6.94 -17.32 -7.28
C GLU A 207 7.86 -16.31 -7.99
N LEU A 208 7.28 -15.34 -8.67
CA LEU A 208 8.04 -14.36 -9.44
C LEU A 208 8.63 -13.24 -8.58
N LEU A 209 7.84 -12.66 -7.69
CA LEU A 209 8.18 -11.41 -7.01
C LEU A 209 8.93 -11.59 -5.69
N LYS A 210 8.94 -12.81 -5.10
CA LYS A 210 9.51 -13.10 -3.79
C LYS A 210 10.89 -12.45 -3.51
N PRO A 211 11.87 -12.45 -4.44
CA PRO A 211 13.17 -11.85 -4.16
C PRO A 211 13.14 -10.33 -3.95
N ARG A 212 12.06 -9.67 -4.36
CA ARG A 212 11.90 -8.21 -4.32
C ARG A 212 10.79 -7.74 -3.40
N ILE A 213 10.00 -8.64 -2.81
CA ILE A 213 8.95 -8.27 -1.86
C ILE A 213 9.60 -7.55 -0.67
N ALA A 214 9.13 -6.34 -0.40
CA ALA A 214 9.57 -5.51 0.70
C ALA A 214 8.41 -5.13 1.64
N GLU A 215 7.17 -5.28 1.17
CA GLU A 215 5.93 -5.04 1.90
C GLU A 215 4.84 -5.96 1.34
N LEU A 216 3.86 -6.29 2.17
CA LEU A 216 2.65 -6.98 1.74
C LEU A 216 1.44 -6.13 2.10
N HIS A 217 0.47 -5.98 1.18
CA HIS A 217 -0.88 -5.56 1.50
C HIS A 217 -1.76 -6.80 1.68
N LEU A 218 -2.50 -6.82 2.79
CA LEU A 218 -3.27 -7.98 3.23
C LEU A 218 -4.73 -7.58 3.36
N HIS A 219 -5.54 -8.00 2.42
CA HIS A 219 -6.99 -7.90 2.47
C HIS A 219 -7.62 -9.08 1.75
N ASP A 220 -8.89 -9.32 2.00
CA ASP A 220 -9.64 -10.39 1.39
C ASP A 220 -10.66 -9.87 0.38
N ASN A 221 -11.12 -10.73 -0.50
CA ASN A 221 -12.21 -10.50 -1.43
C ASN A 221 -12.82 -11.82 -1.89
N HIS A 222 -13.89 -11.75 -2.68
CA HIS A 222 -14.59 -12.94 -3.19
C HIS A 222 -14.16 -13.32 -4.64
N GLY A 223 -13.01 -12.84 -5.11
CA GLY A 223 -12.48 -13.16 -6.45
C GLY A 223 -13.15 -12.41 -7.61
N ALA A 224 -14.02 -11.43 -7.35
CA ALA A 224 -14.75 -10.69 -8.37
C ALA A 224 -14.58 -9.16 -8.29
N LYS A 225 -14.36 -8.64 -7.10
CA LYS A 225 -14.21 -7.21 -6.83
C LYS A 225 -13.10 -7.00 -5.81
N ASP A 226 -12.52 -5.84 -5.88
CA ASP A 226 -11.57 -5.35 -4.90
C ASP A 226 -12.33 -4.83 -3.68
N ASP A 227 -12.70 -5.78 -2.80
CA ASP A 227 -13.61 -5.50 -1.67
C ASP A 227 -12.86 -5.00 -0.44
N HIS A 228 -11.55 -5.19 -0.34
CA HIS A 228 -10.72 -4.88 0.83
C HIS A 228 -11.35 -5.36 2.16
N LEU A 229 -11.77 -6.63 2.19
CA LEU A 229 -12.34 -7.25 3.38
C LEU A 229 -11.24 -7.65 4.39
N TRP A 230 -11.64 -7.80 5.64
CA TRP A 230 -10.75 -8.38 6.65
C TRP A 230 -10.28 -9.78 6.23
N PRO A 231 -9.00 -10.13 6.45
CA PRO A 231 -8.48 -11.47 6.20
C PRO A 231 -9.36 -12.57 6.82
N GLY A 232 -9.80 -13.51 5.97
CA GLY A 232 -10.72 -14.58 6.35
C GLY A 232 -12.21 -14.27 6.15
N ALA A 233 -12.55 -13.07 5.67
CA ALA A 233 -13.95 -12.70 5.37
C ALA A 233 -14.33 -12.90 3.90
N GLY A 234 -13.41 -13.28 3.04
CA GLY A 234 -13.60 -13.56 1.63
C GLY A 234 -13.32 -15.03 1.27
N SER A 235 -12.68 -15.24 0.13
CA SER A 235 -12.41 -16.57 -0.43
C SER A 235 -10.93 -16.94 -0.49
N ILE A 236 -10.01 -16.09 -0.02
CA ILE A 236 -8.57 -16.36 -0.01
C ILE A 236 -8.23 -17.45 1.00
N ASP A 237 -7.41 -18.45 0.60
CA ASP A 237 -6.85 -19.43 1.53
C ASP A 237 -5.69 -18.85 2.34
N TRP A 238 -6.01 -18.34 3.51
CA TRP A 238 -5.02 -17.73 4.43
C TRP A 238 -4.01 -18.74 4.99
N THR A 239 -4.30 -20.04 4.94
CA THR A 239 -3.31 -21.07 5.26
C THR A 239 -2.21 -21.12 4.20
N ASN A 240 -2.59 -20.99 2.92
CA ASN A 240 -1.62 -20.87 1.84
C ASN A 240 -0.79 -19.60 1.96
N ILE A 241 -1.42 -18.47 2.24
CA ILE A 241 -0.73 -17.18 2.47
C ILE A 241 0.30 -17.31 3.61
N ALA A 242 -0.07 -17.95 4.73
CA ALA A 242 0.85 -18.16 5.85
C ALA A 242 2.09 -18.97 5.45
N ARG A 243 1.95 -19.99 4.57
CA ARG A 243 3.09 -20.74 4.02
C ARG A 243 4.03 -19.85 3.24
N HIS A 244 3.51 -19.00 2.36
CA HIS A 244 4.32 -18.04 1.60
C HIS A 244 5.03 -17.05 2.53
N ILE A 245 4.30 -16.46 3.48
CA ILE A 245 4.84 -15.50 4.46
C ILE A 245 5.98 -16.13 5.29
N ALA A 246 5.84 -17.38 5.70
CA ALA A 246 6.88 -18.09 6.45
C ALA A 246 8.22 -18.21 5.71
N THR A 247 8.20 -18.06 4.37
CA THR A 247 9.41 -18.10 3.53
C THR A 247 10.04 -16.73 3.32
N LEU A 248 9.41 -15.65 3.78
CA LEU A 248 9.90 -14.29 3.65
C LEU A 248 10.72 -13.87 4.89
N PRO A 249 11.61 -12.86 4.75
CA PRO A 249 12.27 -12.27 5.90
C PRO A 249 11.29 -11.74 6.95
N ALA A 250 11.49 -12.09 8.21
CA ALA A 250 10.60 -11.73 9.32
C ALA A 250 10.38 -10.20 9.51
N LYS A 251 11.28 -9.38 8.97
CA LYS A 251 11.21 -7.91 9.06
C LYS A 251 10.25 -7.25 8.07
N ILE A 252 9.78 -8.00 7.05
CA ILE A 252 8.87 -7.46 6.03
C ILE A 252 7.55 -7.09 6.69
N PRO A 253 7.05 -5.85 6.53
CA PRO A 253 5.73 -5.47 7.03
C PRO A 253 4.64 -6.18 6.23
N GLY A 254 3.63 -6.66 6.93
CA GLY A 254 2.37 -7.10 6.33
C GLY A 254 1.28 -6.15 6.81
N ILE A 255 0.89 -5.27 5.93
CA ILE A 255 -0.06 -4.19 6.18
C ILE A 255 -1.47 -4.70 5.90
N VAL A 256 -2.31 -4.78 6.91
CA VAL A 256 -3.74 -5.03 6.72
C VAL A 256 -4.37 -3.75 6.18
N GLU A 257 -4.87 -3.80 4.94
CA GLU A 257 -5.45 -2.68 4.23
C GLU A 257 -6.93 -2.92 3.94
N ILE A 258 -7.80 -2.31 4.73
CA ILE A 258 -9.23 -2.59 4.76
C ILE A 258 -10.03 -1.39 4.28
N SER A 259 -11.04 -1.65 3.47
CA SER A 259 -12.04 -0.63 3.13
C SER A 259 -12.72 -0.14 4.40
N TYR A 260 -12.79 1.18 4.52
CA TYR A 260 -13.49 1.80 5.63
C TYR A 260 -14.99 1.47 5.60
N GLU A 261 -15.58 1.28 6.76
CA GLU A 261 -17.01 1.21 6.97
C GLU A 261 -17.53 2.52 7.59
N LEU A 262 -18.70 3.00 7.14
CA LEU A 262 -19.26 4.29 7.58
C LEU A 262 -19.40 4.43 9.11
N ASN A 263 -19.55 3.32 9.81
CA ASN A 263 -19.74 3.26 11.26
C ASN A 263 -18.58 2.59 12.00
N GLU A 264 -17.44 2.38 11.33
CA GLU A 264 -16.27 1.76 11.99
C GLU A 264 -15.72 2.70 13.05
N THR A 265 -15.68 2.22 14.27
CA THR A 265 -15.02 2.93 15.37
C THR A 265 -13.56 2.51 15.48
N ALA A 266 -12.75 3.40 16.04
CA ALA A 266 -11.33 3.13 16.27
C ALA A 266 -11.11 1.86 17.12
N ASP A 267 -11.94 1.64 18.13
CA ASP A 267 -11.83 0.46 19.01
C ASP A 267 -12.30 -0.83 18.30
N SER A 268 -13.33 -0.75 17.44
CA SER A 268 -13.78 -1.90 16.63
C SER A 268 -12.69 -2.31 15.63
N ALA A 269 -12.12 -1.35 14.90
CA ALA A 269 -11.03 -1.61 13.97
C ALA A 269 -9.80 -2.20 14.67
N ALA A 270 -9.42 -1.66 15.83
CA ALA A 270 -8.32 -2.20 16.64
C ALA A 270 -8.59 -3.65 17.08
N ALA A 271 -9.80 -3.98 17.52
CA ALA A 271 -10.16 -5.35 17.93
C ALA A 271 -10.10 -6.34 16.76
N LYS A 272 -10.63 -5.95 15.59
CA LYS A 272 -10.58 -6.77 14.37
C LYS A 272 -9.12 -6.99 13.92
N ALA A 273 -8.29 -5.94 13.95
CA ALA A 273 -6.88 -6.04 13.58
C ALA A 273 -6.11 -6.97 14.56
N THR A 274 -6.35 -6.85 15.87
CA THR A 274 -5.77 -7.77 16.86
C THR A 274 -6.13 -9.23 16.53
N ALA A 275 -7.41 -9.50 16.29
CA ALA A 275 -7.86 -10.86 15.94
C ALA A 275 -7.20 -11.38 14.65
N THR A 276 -7.02 -10.52 13.66
CA THR A 276 -6.32 -10.85 12.40
C THR A 276 -4.85 -11.20 12.65
N PHE A 277 -4.13 -10.39 13.43
CA PHE A 277 -2.72 -10.64 13.76
C PHE A 277 -2.56 -11.94 14.56
N ASP A 278 -3.42 -12.20 15.52
CA ASP A 278 -3.43 -13.44 16.31
C ASP A 278 -3.71 -14.66 15.44
N GLN A 279 -4.60 -14.54 14.47
CA GLN A 279 -4.88 -15.63 13.52
C GLN A 279 -3.67 -15.91 12.63
N GLN A 280 -3.04 -14.89 12.08
CA GLN A 280 -1.85 -15.03 11.24
C GLN A 280 -0.67 -15.64 12.01
N LEU A 281 -0.47 -15.22 13.26
CA LEU A 281 0.56 -15.80 14.13
C LEU A 281 0.31 -17.27 14.35
N ARG A 282 -0.91 -17.68 14.72
CA ARG A 282 -1.27 -19.10 14.92
C ARG A 282 -1.06 -19.95 13.66
N LEU A 283 -1.45 -19.43 12.48
CA LEU A 283 -1.23 -20.13 11.21
C LEU A 283 0.27 -20.34 10.94
N THR A 284 1.08 -19.32 11.22
CA THR A 284 2.54 -19.41 11.01
C THR A 284 3.20 -20.39 11.99
N GLU A 285 2.77 -20.41 13.24
CA GLU A 285 3.27 -21.35 14.28
C GLU A 285 2.93 -22.80 13.94
N GLN A 286 1.73 -23.07 13.45
CA GLN A 286 1.30 -24.41 13.04
C GLN A 286 2.10 -24.96 11.85
N LEU A 287 2.69 -24.10 11.03
CA LEU A 287 3.52 -24.47 9.87
C LEU A 287 4.99 -24.68 10.25
N GLY A 288 5.43 -24.16 11.39
CA GLY A 288 6.80 -24.31 11.91
C GLY A 288 6.97 -25.47 12.89
N ALA A 289 5.88 -26.13 13.25
CA ALA A 289 5.86 -27.32 14.09
C ALA A 289 5.81 -28.62 13.25
#